data_7ed95a116bef9ee37bbac5ee9d93a246
#
_entry.id   7ed95a116bef9ee37bbac5ee9d93a246
#
_cell.length_a   1.000
_cell.length_b   1.000
_cell.length_c   1.000
_cell.angle_alpha   90.00
_cell.angle_beta   90.00
_cell.angle_gamma   90.00
#
_symmetry.space_group_name_H-M   'P 1'
#
loop_
_entity.id
_entity.type
_entity.pdbx_description
1 polymer ?
#
loop_
_entity_poly.entity_id
_entity_poly.type
_entity_poly.pdbx_seq_one_letter_code
_entity_poly.pdbx_strand_id
1 'polypeptide(L)'
;AEWLLPGGAVSGVINVPVPSNTKVLKFSNMRPVGFLKAAGGVAKDSVTLGEDVRYIAVKENVFRTGLKVEGIANYGDGVLKDLSKPNSKLEYLIITPAEFVDQAKKLAEFRNDGSSVGTFATSVVVAEDIYNRYTAGRMSPVAIRNYIAYVYSVCPNFRYVLLAGAGHFDYRDINKKY
;
A
#
# COMPACT_ATOMS: atom_id res chain seq x y z
N ALA A 1 26.58 -2.30 -4.07
CA ALA A 1 26.72 -3.01 -5.34
C ALA A 1 25.56 -3.99 -5.49
N GLU A 2 25.02 -4.09 -6.67
CA GLU A 2 23.96 -5.04 -7.04
C GLU A 2 24.55 -6.03 -8.05
N TRP A 3 24.28 -7.30 -7.85
CA TRP A 3 24.63 -8.35 -8.81
C TRP A 3 23.36 -9.02 -9.30
N LEU A 4 23.18 -9.05 -10.60
CA LEU A 4 22.11 -9.76 -11.28
C LEU A 4 22.71 -11.03 -11.89
N LEU A 5 22.15 -12.18 -11.54
CA LEU A 5 22.44 -13.41 -12.25
C LEU A 5 21.33 -13.66 -13.27
N PRO A 6 21.65 -13.80 -14.55
CA PRO A 6 20.64 -14.16 -15.54
C PRO A 6 20.02 -15.49 -15.16
N GLY A 7 18.68 -15.50 -15.06
CA GLY A 7 17.91 -16.69 -14.70
C GLY A 7 18.18 -17.84 -15.64
N GLY A 8 18.39 -19.01 -15.11
CA GLY A 8 18.15 -20.25 -15.80
C GLY A 8 19.29 -20.93 -16.49
N ALA A 9 20.53 -20.47 -16.40
CA ALA A 9 21.63 -21.13 -17.10
C ALA A 9 22.21 -22.36 -16.37
N VAL A 10 22.24 -22.38 -15.04
CA VAL A 10 22.88 -23.46 -14.26
C VAL A 10 22.29 -23.58 -12.86
N SER A 11 22.11 -24.84 -12.38
CA SER A 11 21.93 -25.07 -10.94
C SER A 11 23.28 -25.28 -10.28
N GLY A 12 23.53 -24.67 -9.13
CA GLY A 12 24.80 -24.85 -8.44
C GLY A 12 25.00 -23.92 -7.24
N VAL A 13 26.18 -24.03 -6.64
CA VAL A 13 26.59 -23.17 -5.54
C VAL A 13 27.32 -21.94 -6.10
N ILE A 14 26.83 -20.77 -5.74
CA ILE A 14 27.40 -19.49 -6.13
C ILE A 14 28.15 -18.91 -4.95
N ASN A 15 29.34 -18.39 -5.20
CA ASN A 15 30.14 -17.65 -4.24
C ASN A 15 30.02 -16.15 -4.50
N VAL A 16 29.33 -15.44 -3.60
CA VAL A 16 29.18 -13.99 -3.68
C VAL A 16 30.26 -13.32 -2.85
N PRO A 17 31.18 -12.53 -3.44
CA PRO A 17 32.19 -11.81 -2.68
C PRO A 17 31.52 -10.75 -1.82
N VAL A 18 31.87 -10.72 -0.53
CA VAL A 18 31.26 -9.82 0.44
C VAL A 18 32.32 -8.92 1.04
N PRO A 19 32.30 -7.61 0.76
CA PRO A 19 33.16 -6.67 1.46
C PRO A 19 32.94 -6.70 2.98
N SER A 20 33.95 -6.33 3.75
CA SER A 20 33.83 -6.23 5.22
C SER A 20 32.67 -5.30 5.62
N ASN A 21 32.01 -5.64 6.72
CA ASN A 21 30.84 -4.90 7.26
C ASN A 21 29.67 -4.75 6.26
N THR A 22 29.46 -5.79 5.46
CA THR A 22 28.40 -5.81 4.45
C THR A 22 27.52 -7.05 4.65
N LYS A 23 26.22 -6.90 4.54
CA LYS A 23 25.24 -7.99 4.45
C LYS A 23 24.76 -8.13 3.01
N VAL A 24 24.58 -9.35 2.58
CA VAL A 24 24.03 -9.64 1.24
C VAL A 24 22.57 -10.09 1.37
N LEU A 25 21.67 -9.30 0.83
CA LEU A 25 20.26 -9.64 0.74
C LEU A 25 20.01 -10.38 -0.58
N LYS A 26 19.42 -11.57 -0.49
CA LYS A 26 18.98 -12.37 -1.63
C LYS A 26 17.55 -12.04 -2.00
N PHE A 27 17.32 -11.85 -3.28
CA PHE A 27 15.99 -11.84 -3.90
C PHE A 27 15.86 -13.05 -4.82
N SER A 28 14.71 -13.69 -4.79
CA SER A 28 14.33 -14.72 -5.75
C SER A 28 12.99 -14.34 -6.37
N ASN A 29 12.93 -14.34 -7.70
CA ASN A 29 11.72 -13.93 -8.45
C ASN A 29 11.15 -12.58 -7.96
N MET A 30 12.02 -11.58 -7.81
CA MET A 30 11.72 -10.22 -7.33
C MET A 30 11.24 -10.12 -5.87
N ARG A 31 11.32 -11.19 -5.08
CA ARG A 31 10.93 -11.20 -3.67
C ARG A 31 12.16 -11.33 -2.77
N PRO A 32 12.25 -10.56 -1.66
CA PRO A 32 13.32 -10.74 -0.69
C PRO A 32 13.16 -12.10 0.01
N VAL A 33 14.22 -12.90 0.00
CA VAL A 33 14.25 -14.22 0.66
C VAL A 33 14.91 -14.12 2.05
N GLY A 34 15.99 -13.34 2.17
CA GLY A 34 16.72 -13.16 3.41
C GLY A 34 18.17 -12.75 3.18
N PHE A 35 18.90 -12.69 4.29
CA PHE A 35 20.33 -12.39 4.24
C PHE A 35 21.16 -13.67 4.15
N LEU A 36 22.15 -13.65 3.26
CA LEU A 36 23.14 -14.73 3.19
C LEU A 36 24.14 -14.61 4.35
N LYS A 37 24.51 -15.75 4.93
CA LYS A 37 25.60 -15.82 5.89
C LYS A 37 26.93 -15.75 5.15
N ALA A 38 27.74 -14.78 5.50
CA ALA A 38 29.08 -14.61 4.95
C ALA A 38 30.14 -15.19 5.92
N ALA A 39 31.13 -15.88 5.39
CA ALA A 39 32.29 -16.35 6.10
C ALA A 39 33.53 -16.12 5.24
N GLY A 40 34.61 -15.56 5.85
CA GLY A 40 35.87 -15.33 5.12
C GLY A 40 35.75 -14.41 3.90
N GLY A 41 34.82 -13.42 3.91
CA GLY A 41 34.62 -12.50 2.79
C GLY A 41 33.79 -13.08 1.62
N VAL A 42 33.15 -14.24 1.82
CA VAL A 42 32.33 -14.89 0.79
C VAL A 42 31.02 -15.35 1.40
N ALA A 43 29.90 -15.05 0.74
CA ALA A 43 28.60 -15.65 1.01
C ALA A 43 28.32 -16.74 -0.03
N LYS A 44 27.88 -17.91 0.44
CA LYS A 44 27.51 -19.04 -0.43
C LYS A 44 26.00 -19.12 -0.56
N ASP A 45 25.53 -19.34 -1.77
CA ASP A 45 24.11 -19.58 -2.05
C ASP A 45 23.93 -20.72 -3.03
N SER A 46 22.84 -21.47 -2.89
CA SER A 46 22.44 -22.49 -3.83
C SER A 46 21.32 -21.95 -4.71
N VAL A 47 21.53 -21.99 -6.02
CA VAL A 47 20.59 -21.49 -7.02
C VAL A 47 20.06 -22.64 -7.85
N THR A 48 18.77 -22.63 -8.13
CA THR A 48 18.08 -23.63 -8.94
C THR A 48 17.91 -23.15 -10.38
N LEU A 49 17.96 -24.08 -11.31
CA LEU A 49 17.71 -23.79 -12.73
C LEU A 49 16.35 -23.09 -12.92
N GLY A 50 16.33 -21.96 -13.61
CA GLY A 50 15.11 -21.17 -13.85
C GLY A 50 14.81 -20.12 -12.76
N GLU A 51 15.58 -20.07 -11.66
CA GLU A 51 15.40 -19.08 -10.60
C GLU A 51 16.01 -17.74 -11.02
N ASP A 52 15.21 -16.66 -11.04
CA ASP A 52 15.73 -15.29 -11.19
C ASP A 52 16.23 -14.79 -9.83
N VAL A 53 17.56 -14.80 -9.66
CA VAL A 53 18.20 -14.45 -8.40
C VAL A 53 18.96 -13.14 -8.51
N ARG A 54 18.75 -12.27 -7.53
CA ARG A 54 19.47 -11.00 -7.39
C ARG A 54 20.07 -10.89 -6.00
N TYR A 55 21.25 -10.32 -5.94
CA TYR A 55 21.96 -10.04 -4.69
C TYR A 55 22.22 -8.55 -4.54
N ILE A 56 21.86 -8.01 -3.39
CA ILE A 56 22.15 -6.63 -3.03
C ILE A 56 23.08 -6.62 -1.82
N ALA A 57 24.29 -6.11 -1.98
CA ALA A 57 25.23 -5.91 -0.88
C ALA A 57 24.97 -4.55 -0.21
N VAL A 58 24.70 -4.58 1.08
CA VAL A 58 24.39 -3.39 1.88
C VAL A 58 25.35 -3.30 3.05
N LYS A 59 26.02 -2.16 3.23
CA LYS A 59 26.87 -1.92 4.40
C LYS A 59 26.04 -1.92 5.68
N GLU A 60 26.53 -2.54 6.75
CA GLU A 60 25.79 -2.65 8.01
C GLU A 60 25.46 -1.29 8.64
N ASN A 61 26.32 -0.29 8.46
CA ASN A 61 26.12 1.04 9.01
C ASN A 61 25.01 1.86 8.34
N VAL A 62 24.46 1.41 7.22
CA VAL A 62 23.29 2.07 6.56
C VAL A 62 21.96 1.44 6.94
N PHE A 63 21.95 0.34 7.67
CA PHE A 63 20.72 -0.19 8.22
C PHE A 63 20.18 0.77 9.29
N ARG A 64 18.96 1.22 9.10
CA ARG A 64 18.25 1.95 10.16
C ARG A 64 17.91 0.95 11.26
N THR A 65 18.54 1.10 12.41
CA THR A 65 18.21 0.34 13.63
C THR A 65 17.07 1.07 14.36
N GLY A 66 16.21 0.33 15.06
CA GLY A 66 15.15 0.90 15.87
C GLY A 66 13.84 1.18 15.11
N LEU A 67 13.74 0.77 13.85
CA LEU A 67 12.43 0.70 13.20
C LEU A 67 11.61 -0.41 13.87
N LYS A 68 10.68 -0.03 14.73
CA LYS A 68 9.61 -0.93 15.15
C LYS A 68 8.67 -1.08 13.96
N VAL A 69 8.49 -2.31 13.49
CA VAL A 69 7.28 -2.67 12.76
C VAL A 69 6.23 -2.82 13.83
N GLU A 70 5.58 -1.74 14.17
CA GLU A 70 4.36 -1.83 14.95
C GLU A 70 3.31 -2.46 14.05
N GLY A 71 2.55 -3.42 14.59
CA GLY A 71 1.37 -3.92 13.90
C GLY A 71 0.51 -2.73 13.49
N ILE A 72 -0.26 -2.85 12.43
CA ILE A 72 -1.15 -1.79 11.96
C ILE A 72 -1.98 -1.34 13.16
N ALA A 73 -1.53 -0.26 13.80
CA ALA A 73 -2.26 0.34 14.88
C ALA A 73 -3.54 0.88 14.30
N ASN A 74 -4.58 0.59 15.00
CA ASN A 74 -5.90 1.08 14.75
C ASN A 74 -5.89 2.60 14.53
N TYR A 75 -6.27 3.05 13.35
CA TYR A 75 -6.49 4.46 13.08
C TYR A 75 -7.83 4.88 13.72
N GLY A 76 -7.81 5.84 14.61
CA GLY A 76 -9.00 6.34 15.32
C GLY A 76 -9.58 5.27 16.27
N ASP A 77 -10.86 4.93 16.12
CA ASP A 77 -11.56 3.91 16.94
C ASP A 77 -11.06 2.48 16.68
N GLY A 78 -9.93 2.35 16.12
CA GLY A 78 -9.17 1.16 16.22
C GLY A 78 -9.29 0.18 15.07
N VAL A 79 -10.02 0.43 14.04
CA VAL A 79 -10.16 -0.52 12.93
C VAL A 79 -9.91 0.18 11.60
N LEU A 80 -8.87 -0.23 10.88
CA LEU A 80 -8.84 0.00 9.44
C LEU A 80 -10.14 -0.59 8.89
N LYS A 81 -11.03 0.26 8.41
CA LYS A 81 -12.27 -0.21 7.78
C LYS A 81 -11.91 -1.24 6.72
N ASP A 82 -12.51 -2.42 6.84
CA ASP A 82 -12.37 -3.43 5.80
C ASP A 82 -13.05 -2.93 4.52
N LEU A 83 -12.28 -2.25 3.69
CA LEU A 83 -12.74 -1.75 2.39
C LEU A 83 -13.00 -2.87 1.37
N SER A 84 -12.72 -4.14 1.73
CA SER A 84 -12.99 -5.28 0.86
C SER A 84 -14.45 -5.72 0.86
N LYS A 85 -15.26 -5.23 1.81
CA LYS A 85 -16.66 -5.63 1.97
C LYS A 85 -17.55 -4.40 2.11
N PRO A 86 -17.73 -3.60 1.05
CA PRO A 86 -18.69 -2.51 1.07
C PRO A 86 -20.11 -3.07 1.26
N ASN A 87 -20.98 -2.28 1.87
CA ASN A 87 -22.37 -2.66 2.00
C ASN A 87 -22.99 -2.88 0.60
N SER A 88 -23.50 -4.08 0.34
CA SER A 88 -24.09 -4.43 -0.97
C SER A 88 -25.30 -3.57 -1.37
N LYS A 89 -25.92 -2.89 -0.40
CA LYS A 89 -27.03 -1.95 -0.64
C LYS A 89 -26.56 -0.51 -0.87
N LEU A 90 -25.25 -0.26 -0.87
CA LEU A 90 -24.69 1.07 -1.00
C LEU A 90 -25.11 1.75 -2.30
N GLU A 91 -25.64 2.97 -2.16
CA GLU A 91 -26.08 3.82 -3.26
C GLU A 91 -25.23 5.10 -3.35
N TYR A 92 -24.81 5.63 -2.20
CA TYR A 92 -24.11 6.90 -2.09
C TYR A 92 -22.84 6.75 -1.26
N LEU A 93 -21.70 7.05 -1.85
CA LEU A 93 -20.40 6.98 -1.19
C LEU A 93 -19.84 8.39 -0.95
N ILE A 94 -19.47 8.68 0.29
CA ILE A 94 -18.75 9.89 0.65
C ILE A 94 -17.31 9.53 0.93
N ILE A 95 -16.38 10.07 0.14
CA ILE A 95 -14.94 9.94 0.37
C ILE A 95 -14.44 11.27 0.93
N THR A 96 -13.78 11.24 2.09
CA THR A 96 -13.41 12.42 2.83
C THR A 96 -12.02 12.25 3.48
N PRO A 97 -11.20 13.30 3.62
CA PRO A 97 -10.04 13.25 4.50
C PRO A 97 -10.47 13.09 5.96
N ALA A 98 -9.56 12.59 6.80
CA ALA A 98 -9.86 12.27 8.19
C ALA A 98 -10.41 13.47 8.99
N GLU A 99 -9.96 14.68 8.68
CA GLU A 99 -10.36 15.93 9.35
C GLU A 99 -11.84 16.30 9.18
N PHE A 100 -12.53 15.81 8.12
CA PHE A 100 -13.94 16.11 7.85
C PHE A 100 -14.87 14.91 8.08
N VAL A 101 -14.38 13.84 8.71
CA VAL A 101 -15.16 12.60 8.95
C VAL A 101 -16.46 12.88 9.71
N ASP A 102 -16.43 13.70 10.74
CA ASP A 102 -17.63 13.96 11.55
C ASP A 102 -18.71 14.72 10.78
N GLN A 103 -18.32 15.66 9.92
CA GLN A 103 -19.23 16.37 9.05
C GLN A 103 -19.80 15.45 7.96
N ALA A 104 -18.95 14.59 7.41
CA ALA A 104 -19.37 13.59 6.43
C ALA A 104 -20.34 12.56 7.02
N LYS A 105 -20.16 12.14 8.28
CA LYS A 105 -21.10 11.26 9.00
C LYS A 105 -22.46 11.94 9.17
N LYS A 106 -22.51 13.20 9.60
CA LYS A 106 -23.77 13.95 9.73
C LYS A 106 -24.51 14.04 8.39
N LEU A 107 -23.79 14.27 7.28
CA LEU A 107 -24.36 14.26 5.95
C LEU A 107 -24.88 12.86 5.57
N ALA A 108 -24.16 11.81 5.91
CA ALA A 108 -24.59 10.44 5.65
C ALA A 108 -25.87 10.09 6.43
N GLU A 109 -25.94 10.46 7.70
CA GLU A 109 -27.15 10.31 8.53
C GLU A 109 -28.35 11.03 7.90
N PHE A 110 -28.19 12.29 7.52
CA PHE A 110 -29.22 13.06 6.85
C PHE A 110 -29.69 12.42 5.53
N ARG A 111 -28.80 11.77 4.78
CA ARG A 111 -29.13 11.06 3.55
C ARG A 111 -29.80 9.70 3.82
N ASN A 112 -29.50 9.07 4.93
CA ASN A 112 -30.04 7.77 5.31
C ASN A 112 -31.44 7.87 5.94
N ASP A 113 -31.77 8.96 6.62
CA ASP A 113 -33.02 9.11 7.38
C ASP A 113 -34.23 9.59 6.55
N GLY A 114 -34.01 9.90 5.28
CA GLY A 114 -35.06 10.36 4.40
C GLY A 114 -35.48 11.82 4.54
N SER A 115 -34.78 12.62 5.34
CA SER A 115 -35.04 14.07 5.51
C SER A 115 -34.69 14.89 4.26
N SER A 116 -34.01 14.28 3.31
CA SER A 116 -33.66 14.88 2.02
C SER A 116 -34.56 14.37 0.88
N VAL A 117 -34.38 14.93 -0.30
CA VAL A 117 -35.07 14.47 -1.51
C VAL A 117 -34.57 13.06 -1.87
N GLY A 118 -35.14 12.05 -1.24
CA GLY A 118 -34.82 10.63 -1.37
C GLY A 118 -33.92 10.12 -0.24
N THR A 119 -34.17 8.87 0.14
CA THR A 119 -33.34 8.11 1.09
C THR A 119 -32.29 7.33 0.32
N PHE A 120 -31.03 7.42 0.73
CA PHE A 120 -29.93 6.70 0.08
C PHE A 120 -29.17 5.87 1.11
N ALA A 121 -28.88 4.63 0.80
CA ALA A 121 -27.93 3.84 1.58
C ALA A 121 -26.53 4.45 1.43
N THR A 122 -26.14 5.30 2.39
CA THR A 122 -24.92 6.11 2.34
C THR A 122 -23.84 5.53 3.23
N SER A 123 -22.60 5.56 2.76
CA SER A 123 -21.41 5.19 3.54
C SER A 123 -20.33 6.26 3.43
N VAL A 124 -19.57 6.43 4.53
CA VAL A 124 -18.43 7.34 4.59
C VAL A 124 -17.15 6.53 4.64
N VAL A 125 -16.18 6.89 3.82
CA VAL A 125 -14.85 6.28 3.77
C VAL A 125 -13.78 7.37 3.82
N VAL A 126 -12.75 7.13 4.62
CA VAL A 126 -11.62 8.03 4.75
C VAL A 126 -10.64 7.81 3.58
N ALA A 127 -10.18 8.89 2.96
CA ALA A 127 -9.31 8.82 1.80
C ALA A 127 -7.97 8.13 2.13
N GLU A 128 -7.45 8.33 3.33
CA GLU A 128 -6.23 7.72 3.83
C GLU A 128 -6.33 6.18 3.90
N ASP A 129 -7.50 5.63 4.26
CA ASP A 129 -7.74 4.18 4.25
C ASP A 129 -7.68 3.62 2.82
N ILE A 130 -8.20 4.39 1.85
CA ILE A 130 -8.11 4.02 0.43
C ILE A 130 -6.64 4.05 -0.03
N TYR A 131 -5.87 5.08 0.35
CA TYR A 131 -4.46 5.17 0.01
C TYR A 131 -3.65 4.02 0.61
N ASN A 132 -3.92 3.68 1.88
CA ASN A 132 -3.26 2.56 2.55
C ASN A 132 -3.48 1.24 1.81
N ARG A 133 -4.70 1.00 1.34
CA ARG A 133 -5.04 -0.24 0.65
C ARG A 133 -4.54 -0.30 -0.79
N TYR A 134 -4.65 0.77 -1.55
CA TYR A 134 -4.41 0.74 -3.01
C TYR A 134 -3.04 1.26 -3.44
N THR A 135 -2.37 2.05 -2.60
CA THR A 135 -1.10 2.72 -2.96
C THR A 135 -0.05 2.70 -1.84
N ALA A 136 -0.18 1.77 -0.88
CA ALA A 136 0.72 1.65 0.27
C ALA A 136 0.93 2.99 1.02
N GLY A 137 -0.18 3.69 1.28
CA GLY A 137 -0.21 4.95 2.02
C GLY A 137 0.17 6.19 1.19
N ARG A 138 0.49 6.05 -0.08
CA ARG A 138 0.78 7.21 -0.93
C ARG A 138 -0.50 7.86 -1.43
N MET A 139 -0.67 9.16 -1.17
CA MET A 139 -1.76 9.95 -1.75
C MET A 139 -1.75 9.81 -3.27
N SER A 140 -2.87 9.36 -3.84
CA SER A 140 -3.01 9.15 -5.27
C SER A 140 -4.48 9.17 -5.71
N PRO A 141 -4.85 10.01 -6.68
CA PRO A 141 -6.19 9.99 -7.25
C PRO A 141 -6.50 8.66 -7.94
N VAL A 142 -5.49 7.91 -8.37
CA VAL A 142 -5.65 6.57 -8.94
C VAL A 142 -6.17 5.58 -7.90
N ALA A 143 -5.75 5.69 -6.63
CA ALA A 143 -6.27 4.87 -5.54
C ALA A 143 -7.77 5.08 -5.35
N ILE A 144 -8.22 6.34 -5.32
CA ILE A 144 -9.63 6.71 -5.20
C ILE A 144 -10.44 6.15 -6.39
N ARG A 145 -9.96 6.36 -7.61
CA ARG A 145 -10.59 5.81 -8.82
C ARG A 145 -10.73 4.29 -8.75
N ASN A 146 -9.68 3.58 -8.35
CA ASN A 146 -9.68 2.12 -8.28
C ASN A 146 -10.65 1.62 -7.21
N TYR A 147 -10.75 2.30 -6.07
CA TYR A 147 -11.73 1.98 -5.04
C TYR A 147 -13.17 2.20 -5.53
N ILE A 148 -13.45 3.33 -6.17
CA ILE A 148 -14.78 3.62 -6.76
C ILE A 148 -15.16 2.54 -7.80
N ALA A 149 -14.20 2.16 -8.67
CA ALA A 149 -14.43 1.12 -9.66
C ALA A 149 -14.76 -0.24 -9.00
N TYR A 150 -14.05 -0.56 -7.91
CA TYR A 150 -14.34 -1.76 -7.13
C TYR A 150 -15.75 -1.71 -6.52
N VAL A 151 -16.11 -0.63 -5.84
CA VAL A 151 -17.45 -0.46 -5.26
C VAL A 151 -18.52 -0.58 -6.33
N TYR A 152 -18.30 0.05 -7.48
CA TYR A 152 -19.23 -0.04 -8.62
C TYR A 152 -19.43 -1.47 -9.11
N SER A 153 -18.37 -2.29 -9.07
CA SER A 153 -18.44 -3.69 -9.53
C SER A 153 -19.17 -4.62 -8.56
N VAL A 154 -19.22 -4.29 -7.26
CA VAL A 154 -19.79 -5.17 -6.23
C VAL A 154 -21.08 -4.66 -5.58
N CYS A 155 -21.47 -3.41 -5.83
CA CYS A 155 -22.69 -2.78 -5.31
C CYS A 155 -23.64 -2.41 -6.47
N PRO A 156 -24.66 -3.24 -6.76
CA PRO A 156 -25.53 -3.05 -7.94
C PRO A 156 -26.32 -1.73 -7.94
N ASN A 157 -26.61 -1.19 -6.77
CA ASN A 157 -27.39 0.04 -6.61
C ASN A 157 -26.52 1.31 -6.49
N PHE A 158 -25.18 1.17 -6.57
CA PHE A 158 -24.26 2.27 -6.41
C PHE A 158 -24.40 3.30 -7.55
N ARG A 159 -24.61 4.58 -7.20
CA ARG A 159 -24.92 5.64 -8.17
C ARG A 159 -24.17 6.95 -7.94
N TYR A 160 -23.89 7.29 -6.67
CA TYR A 160 -23.40 8.62 -6.32
C TYR A 160 -22.10 8.55 -5.54
N VAL A 161 -21.19 9.46 -5.87
CA VAL A 161 -19.94 9.68 -5.14
C VAL A 161 -19.81 11.16 -4.80
N LEU A 162 -19.57 11.46 -3.54
CA LEU A 162 -19.14 12.77 -3.10
C LEU A 162 -17.65 12.69 -2.70
N LEU A 163 -16.82 13.49 -3.33
CA LEU A 163 -15.48 13.76 -2.89
C LEU A 163 -15.54 15.01 -2.01
N ALA A 164 -15.49 14.82 -0.68
CA ALA A 164 -15.55 15.91 0.28
C ALA A 164 -14.15 16.46 0.51
N GLY A 165 -13.95 17.73 0.17
CA GLY A 165 -12.68 18.43 0.24
C GLY A 165 -12.36 19.19 -1.04
N ALA A 166 -11.30 19.98 -1.01
CA ALA A 166 -10.80 20.69 -2.17
C ALA A 166 -9.82 19.80 -2.95
N GLY A 167 -10.12 19.55 -4.21
CA GLY A 167 -9.20 18.89 -5.10
C GLY A 167 -8.12 19.84 -5.62
N HIS A 168 -6.91 19.34 -5.82
CA HIS A 168 -5.81 20.10 -6.38
C HIS A 168 -5.11 19.31 -7.50
N PHE A 169 -4.72 19.98 -8.59
CA PHE A 169 -4.04 19.33 -9.72
C PHE A 169 -2.63 18.87 -9.35
N ASP A 170 -1.94 19.62 -8.48
CA ASP A 170 -0.60 19.29 -7.97
C ASP A 170 -0.69 18.67 -6.56
N TYR A 171 -1.38 17.53 -6.45
CA TYR A 171 -1.59 16.84 -5.18
C TYR A 171 -0.30 16.33 -4.52
N ARG A 172 0.83 16.39 -5.19
CA ARG A 172 2.16 16.05 -4.65
C ARG A 172 2.97 17.26 -4.24
N ASP A 173 2.45 18.46 -4.42
CA ASP A 173 3.14 19.72 -4.17
C ASP A 173 4.52 19.79 -4.84
N ILE A 174 4.62 19.29 -6.08
CA ILE A 174 5.86 19.28 -6.86
C ILE A 174 6.30 20.71 -7.15
N ASN A 175 5.34 21.60 -7.40
CA ASN A 175 5.58 22.98 -7.73
C ASN A 175 5.84 23.87 -6.49
N LYS A 176 5.69 23.33 -5.26
CA LYS A 176 5.89 24.04 -3.98
C LYS A 176 5.22 25.42 -3.94
N LYS A 177 3.97 25.48 -4.40
CA LYS A 177 3.20 26.75 -4.48
C LYS A 177 2.13 26.87 -3.40
N TYR A 178 1.95 25.85 -2.55
CA TYR A 178 0.93 25.80 -1.52
C TYR A 178 1.48 25.22 -0.22
#